data_98fe7ed69decb9698a77cb9effd8fb65
#
_entry.id   98fe7ed69decb9698a77cb9effd8fb65
#
_cell.length_a   1.000
_cell.length_b   1.000
_cell.length_c   1.000
_cell.angle_alpha   90.00
_cell.angle_beta   90.00
_cell.angle_gamma   90.00
#
_symmetry.space_group_name_H-M   'P 1'
#
loop_
_entity.id
_entity.type
_entity.pdbx_description
1 polymer ?
#
loop_
_entity_poly.entity_id
_entity_poly.type
_entity_poly.pdbx_seq_one_letter_code
_entity_poly.pdbx_strand_id
1 'polypeptide(L)'
;MRLTNKLTKNQQLLTVTMEECGELIQACSKVARFGFEEKIDEVAKEAGDVLAMIELMVEYGWITQEQLDNRIPIKRNKLKIYSDILK
;
A
#
# COMPACT_ATOMS: atom_id res chain seq x y z
N MET A 1 -10.45 2.26 15.17
CA MET A 1 -11.41 3.40 15.08
C MET A 1 -12.58 3.01 14.19
N ARG A 2 -13.78 3.31 14.61
CA ARG A 2 -14.95 3.00 13.80
C ARG A 2 -15.36 4.22 12.98
N LEU A 3 -15.55 4.02 11.68
CA LEU A 3 -16.05 5.06 10.79
C LEU A 3 -17.55 5.28 11.03
N THR A 4 -17.96 6.54 10.90
CA THR A 4 -19.34 6.93 11.16
C THR A 4 -20.25 6.64 9.97
N ASN A 5 -21.57 6.62 10.22
CA ASN A 5 -22.57 6.47 9.16
C ASN A 5 -22.64 7.66 8.20
N LYS A 6 -21.87 8.73 8.46
CA LYS A 6 -21.86 9.92 7.61
C LYS A 6 -21.04 9.73 6.33
N LEU A 7 -20.15 8.73 6.29
CA LEU A 7 -19.34 8.44 5.12
C LEU A 7 -19.99 7.32 4.30
N THR A 8 -19.99 7.49 2.99
CA THR A 8 -20.39 6.42 2.07
C THR A 8 -19.35 5.30 2.11
N LYS A 9 -19.70 4.12 1.61
CA LYS A 9 -18.74 3.02 1.51
C LYS A 9 -17.51 3.40 0.68
N ASN A 10 -17.70 4.14 -0.43
CA ASN A 10 -16.59 4.61 -1.24
C ASN A 10 -15.68 5.57 -0.47
N GLN A 11 -16.28 6.49 0.29
CA GLN A 11 -15.50 7.41 1.12
C GLN A 11 -14.75 6.68 2.22
N GLN A 12 -15.37 5.66 2.82
CA GLN A 12 -14.71 4.84 3.83
C GLN A 12 -13.52 4.09 3.24
N LEU A 13 -13.69 3.49 2.06
CA LEU A 13 -12.60 2.77 1.40
C LEU A 13 -11.42 3.70 1.10
N LEU A 14 -11.69 4.90 0.59
CA LEU A 14 -10.64 5.90 0.34
C LEU A 14 -9.94 6.32 1.63
N THR A 15 -10.72 6.59 2.68
CA THR A 15 -10.17 7.04 3.96
C THR A 15 -9.26 5.98 4.58
N VAL A 16 -9.72 4.74 4.64
CA VAL A 16 -8.93 3.64 5.21
C VAL A 16 -7.69 3.37 4.37
N THR A 17 -7.80 3.45 3.04
CA THR A 17 -6.62 3.30 2.17
C THR A 17 -5.56 4.34 2.49
N MET A 18 -5.95 5.60 2.67
CA MET A 18 -5.01 6.65 3.05
C MET A 18 -4.36 6.38 4.40
N GLU A 19 -5.14 5.92 5.38
CA GLU A 19 -4.62 5.58 6.70
C GLU A 19 -3.61 4.43 6.62
N GLU A 20 -3.94 3.37 5.88
CA GLU A 20 -3.05 2.21 5.75
C GLU A 20 -1.76 2.57 5.01
N CYS A 21 -1.84 3.42 3.97
CA CYS A 21 -0.65 3.91 3.30
C CYS A 21 0.23 4.74 4.25
N GLY A 22 -0.38 5.57 5.09
CA GLY A 22 0.33 6.34 6.10
C GLY A 22 1.03 5.45 7.11
N GLU A 23 0.39 4.37 7.56
CA GLU A 23 1.00 3.42 8.48
C GLU A 23 2.15 2.63 7.84
N LEU A 24 2.05 2.30 6.56
CA LEU A 24 3.16 1.68 5.83
C LEU A 24 4.36 2.64 5.76
N ILE A 25 4.12 3.91 5.49
CA ILE A 25 5.17 4.94 5.50
C ILE A 25 5.87 4.96 6.86
N GLN A 26 5.10 4.99 7.95
CA GLN A 26 5.67 4.98 9.30
C GLN A 26 6.49 3.72 9.57
N ALA A 27 6.00 2.56 9.17
CA ALA A 27 6.71 1.30 9.37
C ALA A 27 8.04 1.30 8.62
N CYS A 28 8.06 1.77 7.36
CA CYS A 28 9.28 1.91 6.59
C CYS A 28 10.27 2.89 7.25
N SER A 29 9.76 3.99 7.77
CA SER A 29 10.58 4.98 8.49
C SER A 29 11.23 4.38 9.72
N LYS A 30 10.51 3.54 10.49
CA LYS A 30 11.07 2.87 11.67
C LYS A 30 12.19 1.90 11.29
N VAL A 31 12.02 1.14 10.21
CA VAL A 31 13.08 0.25 9.72
C VAL A 31 14.31 1.05 9.33
N ALA A 32 14.11 2.16 8.62
CA ALA A 32 15.22 3.02 8.20
C ALA A 32 15.99 3.61 9.38
N ARG A 33 15.29 3.92 10.48
CA ARG A 33 15.90 4.54 11.66
C ARG A 33 16.47 3.52 12.65
N PHE A 34 15.81 2.37 12.82
CA PHE A 34 16.10 1.43 13.90
C PHE A 34 16.62 0.06 13.43
N GLY A 35 16.60 -0.20 12.12
CA GLY A 35 17.11 -1.43 11.54
C GLY A 35 16.05 -2.46 11.22
N PHE A 36 16.44 -3.41 10.37
CA PHE A 36 15.53 -4.43 9.83
C PHE A 36 15.10 -5.46 10.86
N GLU A 37 16.03 -5.91 11.67
CA GLU A 37 15.81 -7.07 12.55
C GLU A 37 14.63 -6.90 13.50
N GLU A 38 14.44 -5.69 14.01
CA GLU A 38 13.40 -5.43 15.00
C GLU A 38 12.07 -4.97 14.38
N LYS A 39 12.10 -4.38 13.20
CA LYS A 39 10.95 -3.62 12.69
C LYS A 39 10.38 -4.11 11.36
N ILE A 40 11.06 -5.04 10.69
CA ILE A 40 10.61 -5.47 9.35
C ILE A 40 9.24 -6.17 9.38
N ASP A 41 8.89 -6.83 10.47
CA ASP A 41 7.60 -7.50 10.59
C ASP A 41 6.43 -6.50 10.55
N GLU A 42 6.64 -5.28 11.08
CA GLU A 42 5.64 -4.22 10.99
C GLU A 42 5.42 -3.79 9.53
N VAL A 43 6.49 -3.76 8.74
CA VAL A 43 6.38 -3.44 7.29
C VAL A 43 5.54 -4.50 6.59
N ALA A 44 5.79 -5.78 6.87
CA ALA A 44 5.01 -6.88 6.28
C ALA A 44 3.52 -6.75 6.62
N LYS A 45 3.22 -6.46 7.89
CA LYS A 45 1.84 -6.28 8.35
C LYS A 45 1.17 -5.11 7.62
N GLU A 46 1.82 -3.95 7.60
CA GLU A 46 1.23 -2.76 6.98
C GLU A 46 1.15 -2.88 5.46
N ALA A 47 2.10 -3.56 4.82
CA ALA A 47 2.03 -3.85 3.40
C ALA A 47 0.83 -4.75 3.07
N GLY A 48 0.57 -5.75 3.91
CA GLY A 48 -0.60 -6.61 3.78
C GLY A 48 -1.91 -5.82 3.91
N ASP A 49 -1.97 -4.89 4.86
CA ASP A 49 -3.15 -4.05 5.05
C ASP A 49 -3.41 -3.17 3.82
N VAL A 50 -2.35 -2.59 3.22
CA VAL A 50 -2.48 -1.81 1.98
C VAL A 50 -2.95 -2.69 0.83
N LEU A 51 -2.41 -3.89 0.69
CA LEU A 51 -2.83 -4.82 -0.35
C LEU A 51 -4.30 -5.20 -0.21
N ALA A 52 -4.79 -5.39 1.02
CA ALA A 52 -6.20 -5.68 1.26
C ALA A 52 -7.09 -4.55 0.73
N MET A 53 -6.69 -3.29 0.90
CA MET A 53 -7.45 -2.17 0.39
C MET A 53 -7.43 -2.14 -1.14
N ILE A 54 -6.30 -2.46 -1.75
CA ILE A 54 -6.20 -2.55 -3.22
C ILE A 54 -7.10 -3.66 -3.75
N GLU A 55 -7.11 -4.83 -3.11
CA GLU A 55 -8.01 -5.93 -3.49
C GLU A 55 -9.47 -5.51 -3.44
N LEU A 56 -9.86 -4.75 -2.41
CA LEU A 56 -11.23 -4.23 -2.29
C LEU A 56 -11.57 -3.27 -3.44
N MET A 57 -10.63 -2.45 -3.87
CA MET A 57 -10.82 -1.56 -5.02
C MET A 57 -11.12 -2.34 -6.29
N VAL A 58 -10.45 -3.48 -6.48
CA VAL A 58 -10.73 -4.37 -7.61
C VAL A 58 -12.12 -4.99 -7.47
N GLU A 59 -12.46 -5.50 -6.28
CA GLU A 59 -13.76 -6.12 -6.01
C GLU A 59 -14.92 -5.14 -6.22
N TYR A 60 -14.72 -3.87 -5.87
CA TYR A 60 -15.73 -2.83 -6.06
C TYR A 60 -15.76 -2.26 -7.48
N GLY A 61 -14.89 -2.75 -8.36
CA GLY A 61 -14.88 -2.32 -9.75
C GLY A 61 -14.28 -0.93 -10.00
N TRP A 62 -13.57 -0.37 -9.04
CA TRP A 62 -12.90 0.93 -9.23
C TRP A 62 -11.72 0.81 -10.18
N ILE A 63 -10.99 -0.29 -10.09
CA ILE A 63 -9.83 -0.60 -10.90
C ILE A 63 -9.90 -2.08 -11.26
N THR A 64 -9.11 -2.50 -12.26
CA THR A 64 -9.07 -3.90 -12.67
C THR A 64 -7.72 -4.52 -12.33
N GLN A 65 -7.72 -5.84 -12.19
CA GLN A 65 -6.47 -6.59 -12.01
C GLN A 65 -5.53 -6.37 -13.20
N GLU A 66 -6.10 -6.30 -14.41
CA GLU A 66 -5.32 -6.04 -15.63
C GLU A 66 -4.58 -4.71 -15.56
N GLN A 67 -5.24 -3.65 -15.06
CA GLN A 67 -4.58 -2.35 -14.89
C GLN A 67 -3.38 -2.45 -13.94
N LEU A 68 -3.53 -3.19 -12.84
CA LEU A 68 -2.44 -3.41 -11.88
C LEU A 68 -1.32 -4.22 -12.51
N ASP A 69 -1.66 -5.33 -13.16
CA ASP A 69 -0.69 -6.22 -13.79
C ASP A 69 0.11 -5.51 -14.89
N ASN A 70 -0.52 -4.58 -15.59
CA ASN A 70 0.14 -3.79 -16.63
C ASN A 70 1.03 -2.68 -16.03
N ARG A 71 0.65 -2.12 -14.90
CA ARG A 71 1.40 -1.01 -14.27
C ARG A 71 2.65 -1.48 -13.55
N ILE A 72 2.61 -2.63 -12.90
CA ILE A 72 3.74 -3.15 -12.10
C ILE A 72 5.04 -3.22 -12.92
N PRO A 73 5.07 -3.84 -14.12
CA PRO A 73 6.31 -3.88 -14.92
C PRO A 73 6.80 -2.49 -15.33
N ILE A 74 5.88 -1.55 -15.58
CA ILE A 74 6.26 -0.19 -15.94
C ILE A 74 7.05 0.45 -14.79
N LYS A 75 6.56 0.32 -13.56
CA LYS A 75 7.25 0.86 -12.39
C LYS A 75 8.59 0.16 -12.18
N ARG A 76 8.64 -1.17 -12.30
CA ARG A 76 9.87 -1.92 -12.15
C ARG A 76 10.92 -1.49 -13.17
N ASN A 77 10.52 -1.24 -14.41
CA ASN A 77 11.44 -0.75 -15.43
C ASN A 77 11.97 0.67 -15.12
N LYS A 78 11.11 1.54 -14.59
CA LYS A 78 11.53 2.87 -14.15
C LYS A 78 12.58 2.77 -13.04
N LEU A 79 12.39 1.84 -12.09
CA LEU A 79 13.33 1.65 -10.98
C LEU A 79 14.73 1.23 -11.47
N LYS A 80 14.83 0.52 -12.58
CA LYS A 80 16.13 0.18 -13.17
C LYS A 80 16.93 1.40 -13.60
N ILE A 81 16.23 2.47 -13.98
CA ILE A 81 16.85 3.73 -14.44
C ILE A 81 17.20 4.63 -13.26
N TYR A 82 16.30 4.72 -12.27
CA TYR A 82 16.39 5.71 -11.21
C TYR A 82 16.96 5.19 -9.89
N SER A 83 17.23 3.89 -9.79
CA SER A 83 17.68 3.29 -8.53
C SER A 83 18.53 2.05 -8.77
N ASP A 84 19.13 1.54 -7.71
CA ASP A 84 19.91 0.29 -7.72
C ASP A 84 19.10 -0.90 -7.17
N ILE A 85 17.82 -0.71 -6.89
CA ILE A 85 16.96 -1.72 -6.24
C ILE A 85 16.93 -3.04 -7.02
N LEU A 86 16.95 -2.98 -8.35
CA LEU A 86 16.85 -4.16 -9.21
C LEU A 86 18.19 -4.58 -9.84
N LYS A 87 19.30 -4.11 -9.29
CA LYS A 87 20.62 -4.57 -9.72
C LYS A 87 21.03 -5.84 -9.01
#